data_342760529113c4a797f7028743b2caf0
#
_entry.id   342760529113c4a797f7028743b2caf0
#
_cell.length_a   1.000
_cell.length_b   1.000
_cell.length_c   1.000
_cell.angle_alpha   90.00
_cell.angle_beta   90.00
_cell.angle_gamma   90.00
#
_symmetry.space_group_name_H-M   'P 1'
#
loop_
_entity.id
_entity.type
_entity.pdbx_description
1 polymer ?
#
loop_
_entity_poly.entity_id
_entity_poly.type
_entity_poly.pdbx_seq_one_letter_code
_entity_poly.pdbx_strand_id
1 'polypeptide(L)'
;MNSLGAGGAQEPYLVNTGNALTFCLMVISCWLTSGLVRYVGIKGALVIGTMGFPVYSAGLYLNVRYGVEWMVIFGAACCGVSAGIFWATEAAIAIVYPEPRNRGRMVAYWLSYTRLGQILGGAINLGLNADRNEVGSVSHVVYLIFIALQSVGFLVAMLLTNPAKVQRSSRANVDMNIFDHPLKEFLATTRVFLRKEFLLLVLWIGQAVFAESVFFSYNALWFSVRARALGSFVSGIVAVIAGNLLGVWLDQNRIAITKRARWAFIVIMTLQGAWWLWLTVNVTEFNRTGPAYDWVDPSFGRAFGVFIFLVTGFQLNYNFAFFLIGQISNSPQETIRISALLRATESAWQAVSYGLGAIPIFAAVGGAYFNFALWAISIPPAWLVVRRIGHGLVGDNSKP
;
A
#
# COMPACT_ATOMS: atom_id res chain seq x y z
N MET A 1 4.39 -10.05 -5.84
CA MET A 1 4.71 -11.20 -4.98
C MET A 1 3.78 -11.27 -3.77
N ASN A 2 3.67 -10.24 -2.91
CA ASN A 2 2.79 -10.30 -1.72
C ASN A 2 1.32 -10.63 -2.06
N SER A 3 0.78 -10.13 -3.16
CA SER A 3 -0.59 -10.39 -3.60
C SER A 3 -0.91 -11.86 -3.91
N LEU A 4 0.12 -12.70 -4.10
CA LEU A 4 -0.02 -14.15 -4.25
C LEU A 4 -0.18 -14.86 -2.88
N GLY A 5 -0.10 -14.12 -1.79
CA GLY A 5 0.01 -14.65 -0.44
C GLY A 5 1.40 -15.25 -0.19
N ALA A 6 1.95 -15.05 0.99
CA ALA A 6 3.26 -15.59 1.41
C ALA A 6 4.40 -15.38 0.41
N GLY A 7 4.39 -14.29 -0.38
CA GLY A 7 5.36 -14.08 -1.45
C GLY A 7 5.38 -15.20 -2.52
N GLY A 8 4.34 -16.04 -2.57
CA GLY A 8 4.27 -17.24 -3.40
C GLY A 8 4.78 -18.52 -2.72
N ALA A 9 5.27 -18.45 -1.48
CA ALA A 9 5.67 -19.64 -0.70
C ALA A 9 4.44 -20.43 -0.18
N GLN A 10 4.69 -21.61 0.38
CA GLN A 10 3.64 -22.44 0.96
C GLN A 10 3.14 -21.86 2.29
N GLU A 11 4.06 -21.42 3.15
CA GLU A 11 3.74 -20.85 4.45
C GLU A 11 4.11 -19.38 4.54
N PRO A 12 3.30 -18.53 5.21
CA PRO A 12 3.49 -17.09 5.21
C PRO A 12 4.53 -16.59 6.25
N TYR A 13 4.95 -17.42 7.21
CA TYR A 13 5.61 -16.95 8.43
C TYR A 13 6.97 -16.29 8.17
N LEU A 14 7.86 -16.97 7.43
CA LEU A 14 9.18 -16.42 7.07
C LEU A 14 9.05 -15.15 6.22
N VAL A 15 8.13 -15.17 5.25
CA VAL A 15 7.89 -14.02 4.37
C VAL A 15 7.28 -12.85 5.14
N ASN A 16 6.39 -13.11 6.08
CA ASN A 16 5.85 -12.08 6.97
C ASN A 16 6.93 -11.46 7.87
N THR A 17 7.86 -12.28 8.39
CA THR A 17 9.04 -11.79 9.12
C THR A 17 9.90 -10.89 8.23
N GLY A 18 10.18 -11.29 7.00
CA GLY A 18 10.89 -10.48 6.00
C GLY A 18 10.15 -9.18 5.68
N ASN A 19 8.84 -9.23 5.49
CA ASN A 19 8.03 -8.03 5.24
C ASN A 19 8.02 -7.08 6.44
N ALA A 20 7.95 -7.58 7.67
CA ALA A 20 8.08 -6.76 8.88
C ALA A 20 9.40 -5.98 8.88
N LEU A 21 10.52 -6.65 8.59
CA LEU A 21 11.83 -6.02 8.45
C LEU A 21 11.86 -5.00 7.32
N THR A 22 11.29 -5.34 6.17
CA THR A 22 11.15 -4.42 5.02
C THR A 22 10.45 -3.12 5.44
N PHE A 23 9.31 -3.21 6.10
CA PHE A 23 8.55 -2.03 6.50
C PHE A 23 9.22 -1.24 7.65
N CYS A 24 9.89 -1.89 8.59
CA CYS A 24 10.70 -1.21 9.60
C CYS A 24 11.81 -0.36 8.95
N LEU A 25 12.56 -0.95 8.03
CA LEU A 25 13.63 -0.23 7.32
C LEU A 25 13.07 0.83 6.37
N MET A 26 11.89 0.61 5.81
CA MET A 26 11.19 1.58 4.98
C MET A 26 10.83 2.86 5.75
N VAL A 27 10.40 2.76 7.02
CA VAL A 27 10.17 3.96 7.86
C VAL A 27 11.44 4.80 7.95
N ILE A 28 12.57 4.17 8.25
CA ILE A 28 13.87 4.86 8.40
C ILE A 28 14.34 5.46 7.07
N SER A 29 14.30 4.68 6.00
CA SER A 29 14.79 5.11 4.69
C SER A 29 13.92 6.19 4.05
N CYS A 30 12.61 6.20 4.26
CA CYS A 30 11.74 7.30 3.84
C CYS A 30 12.19 8.63 4.44
N TRP A 31 12.58 8.65 5.71
CA TRP A 31 13.03 9.87 6.38
C TRP A 31 14.40 10.35 5.88
N LEU A 32 15.29 9.40 5.55
CA LEU A 32 16.62 9.72 5.03
C LEU A 32 16.63 10.11 3.54
N THR A 33 15.54 9.83 2.82
CA THR A 33 15.45 10.06 1.37
C THR A 33 15.61 11.54 1.00
N SER A 34 15.09 12.47 1.78
CA SER A 34 15.26 13.91 1.51
C SER A 34 16.74 14.33 1.50
N GLY A 35 17.52 13.77 2.44
CA GLY A 35 18.97 13.96 2.47
C GLY A 35 19.66 13.34 1.25
N LEU A 36 19.30 12.11 0.88
CA LEU A 36 19.84 11.41 -0.27
C LEU A 36 19.55 12.16 -1.58
N VAL A 37 18.30 12.61 -1.79
CA VAL A 37 17.90 13.37 -2.99
C VAL A 37 18.73 14.63 -3.18
N ARG A 38 19.17 15.28 -2.11
CA ARG A 38 20.04 16.45 -2.18
C ARG A 38 21.40 16.14 -2.81
N TYR A 39 21.96 14.94 -2.55
CA TYR A 39 23.30 14.55 -3.06
C TYR A 39 23.23 13.92 -4.45
N VAL A 40 22.30 13.01 -4.68
CA VAL A 40 22.24 12.24 -5.94
C VAL A 40 21.16 12.72 -6.90
N GLY A 41 20.36 13.71 -6.49
CA GLY A 41 19.19 14.18 -7.22
C GLY A 41 18.03 13.20 -7.19
N ILE A 42 16.84 13.65 -7.63
CA ILE A 42 15.62 12.84 -7.61
C ILE A 42 15.72 11.61 -8.53
N LYS A 43 16.36 11.76 -9.69
CA LYS A 43 16.59 10.68 -10.63
C LYS A 43 17.52 9.61 -10.06
N GLY A 44 18.62 10.02 -9.45
CA GLY A 44 19.57 9.10 -8.80
C GLY A 44 18.94 8.35 -7.62
N ALA A 45 18.17 9.05 -6.80
CA ALA A 45 17.40 8.42 -5.71
C ALA A 45 16.40 7.40 -6.23
N LEU A 46 15.67 7.70 -7.32
CA LEU A 46 14.75 6.74 -7.93
C LEU A 46 15.47 5.48 -8.43
N VAL A 47 16.62 5.64 -9.09
CA VAL A 47 17.43 4.51 -9.57
C VAL A 47 17.89 3.63 -8.40
N ILE A 48 18.46 4.23 -7.34
CA ILE A 48 18.86 3.50 -6.13
C ILE A 48 17.65 2.78 -5.50
N GLY A 49 16.52 3.47 -5.44
CA GLY A 49 15.27 2.95 -4.88
C GLY A 49 14.70 1.73 -5.61
N THR A 50 15.10 1.45 -6.85
CA THR A 50 14.65 0.27 -7.60
C THR A 50 15.52 -0.97 -7.41
N MET A 51 16.75 -0.85 -6.88
CA MET A 51 17.74 -1.94 -6.88
C MET A 51 17.44 -3.08 -5.91
N GLY A 52 16.75 -2.81 -4.79
CA GLY A 52 16.50 -3.83 -3.76
C GLY A 52 15.40 -4.82 -4.10
N PHE A 53 14.47 -4.46 -4.98
CA PHE A 53 13.35 -5.35 -5.34
C PHE A 53 13.78 -6.65 -6.02
N PRO A 54 14.69 -6.66 -7.01
CA PRO A 54 15.19 -7.90 -7.59
C PRO A 54 15.91 -8.78 -6.58
N VAL A 55 16.65 -8.20 -5.64
CA VAL A 55 17.36 -8.93 -4.58
C VAL A 55 16.39 -9.67 -3.67
N TYR A 56 15.29 -9.03 -3.29
CA TYR A 56 14.23 -9.67 -2.50
C TYR A 56 13.58 -10.83 -3.27
N SER A 57 13.25 -10.62 -4.53
CA SER A 57 12.67 -11.68 -5.37
C SER A 57 13.63 -12.85 -5.58
N ALA A 58 14.95 -12.58 -5.69
CA ALA A 58 15.98 -13.61 -5.73
C ALA A 58 16.06 -14.39 -4.41
N GLY A 59 15.94 -13.72 -3.27
CA GLY A 59 15.84 -14.37 -1.95
C GLY A 59 14.67 -15.34 -1.85
N LEU A 60 13.48 -14.91 -2.30
CA LEU A 60 12.30 -15.78 -2.34
C LEU A 60 12.50 -16.98 -3.28
N TYR A 61 13.11 -16.77 -4.45
CA TYR A 61 13.45 -17.85 -5.38
C TYR A 61 14.38 -18.89 -4.73
N LEU A 62 15.47 -18.43 -4.10
CA LEU A 62 16.44 -19.30 -3.45
C LEU A 62 15.84 -20.09 -2.29
N ASN A 63 14.92 -19.46 -1.54
CA ASN A 63 14.21 -20.14 -0.47
C ASN A 63 13.29 -21.24 -1.02
N VAL A 64 12.44 -20.95 -2.01
CA VAL A 64 11.51 -21.93 -2.57
C VAL A 64 12.20 -23.07 -3.28
N ARG A 65 13.35 -22.82 -3.93
CA ARG A 65 14.06 -23.85 -4.70
C ARG A 65 15.09 -24.62 -3.90
N TYR A 66 15.78 -23.97 -2.96
CA TYR A 66 16.94 -24.53 -2.28
C TYR A 66 16.83 -24.49 -0.74
N GLY A 67 15.74 -23.95 -0.18
CA GLY A 67 15.54 -23.85 1.28
C GLY A 67 16.42 -22.79 1.97
N VAL A 68 16.94 -21.80 1.22
CA VAL A 68 17.87 -20.80 1.76
C VAL A 68 17.09 -19.67 2.43
N GLU A 69 16.83 -19.76 3.74
CA GLU A 69 16.00 -18.80 4.49
C GLU A 69 16.67 -17.43 4.72
N TRP A 70 17.98 -17.42 5.05
CA TRP A 70 18.68 -16.16 5.36
C TRP A 70 18.64 -15.16 4.21
N MET A 71 18.60 -15.67 2.97
CA MET A 71 18.55 -14.81 1.78
C MET A 71 17.20 -14.09 1.63
N VAL A 72 16.11 -14.64 2.17
CA VAL A 72 14.81 -13.94 2.27
C VAL A 72 14.93 -12.73 3.17
N ILE A 73 15.57 -12.88 4.34
CA ILE A 73 15.75 -11.80 5.31
C ILE A 73 16.72 -10.72 4.77
N PHE A 74 17.80 -11.14 4.15
CA PHE A 74 18.75 -10.21 3.51
C PHE A 74 18.08 -9.43 2.37
N GLY A 75 17.35 -10.13 1.49
CA GLY A 75 16.62 -9.52 0.40
C GLY A 75 15.53 -8.56 0.90
N ALA A 76 14.84 -8.93 1.99
CA ALA A 76 13.85 -8.08 2.64
C ALA A 76 14.48 -6.79 3.20
N ALA A 77 15.67 -6.88 3.79
CA ALA A 77 16.40 -5.70 4.25
C ALA A 77 16.79 -4.77 3.07
N CYS A 78 17.34 -5.32 1.99
CA CYS A 78 17.64 -4.57 0.77
C CYS A 78 16.37 -3.92 0.18
N CYS A 79 15.26 -4.67 0.14
CA CYS A 79 13.98 -4.18 -0.34
C CYS A 79 13.46 -3.03 0.55
N GLY A 80 13.57 -3.13 1.87
CA GLY A 80 13.09 -2.11 2.79
C GLY A 80 13.80 -0.77 2.61
N VAL A 81 15.12 -0.78 2.48
CA VAL A 81 15.90 0.42 2.19
C VAL A 81 15.52 1.00 0.83
N SER A 82 15.48 0.16 -0.21
CA SER A 82 15.12 0.59 -1.56
C SER A 82 13.68 1.07 -1.66
N ALA A 83 12.73 0.38 -1.06
CA ALA A 83 11.32 0.75 -1.09
C ALA A 83 11.06 2.10 -0.43
N GLY A 84 11.70 2.41 0.70
CA GLY A 84 11.56 3.71 1.34
C GLY A 84 12.05 4.86 0.46
N ILE A 85 13.20 4.69 -0.18
CA ILE A 85 13.74 5.66 -1.13
C ILE A 85 12.82 5.79 -2.36
N PHE A 86 12.36 4.66 -2.91
CA PHE A 86 11.51 4.60 -4.09
C PHE A 86 10.17 5.32 -3.87
N TRP A 87 9.42 4.93 -2.84
CA TRP A 87 8.10 5.47 -2.57
C TRP A 87 8.12 6.96 -2.22
N ALA A 88 9.13 7.42 -1.45
CA ALA A 88 9.28 8.84 -1.14
C ALA A 88 9.61 9.66 -2.40
N THR A 89 10.48 9.13 -3.28
CA THR A 89 10.88 9.79 -4.52
C THR A 89 9.76 9.80 -5.56
N GLU A 90 9.06 8.68 -5.73
CA GLU A 90 7.97 8.52 -6.69
C GLU A 90 6.79 9.43 -6.34
N ALA A 91 6.41 9.49 -5.05
CA ALA A 91 5.37 10.40 -4.58
C ALA A 91 5.72 11.87 -4.84
N ALA A 92 6.98 12.26 -4.60
CA ALA A 92 7.47 13.61 -4.91
C ALA A 92 7.37 13.92 -6.41
N ILE A 93 7.74 12.97 -7.29
CA ILE A 93 7.60 13.11 -8.75
C ILE A 93 6.13 13.30 -9.14
N ALA A 94 5.24 12.45 -8.63
CA ALA A 94 3.81 12.49 -8.94
C ALA A 94 3.13 13.81 -8.55
N ILE A 95 3.63 14.48 -7.51
CA ILE A 95 3.07 15.74 -7.00
C ILE A 95 3.73 16.98 -7.61
N VAL A 96 5.05 16.93 -7.83
CA VAL A 96 5.85 18.13 -8.18
C VAL A 96 5.97 18.32 -9.69
N TYR A 97 6.09 17.25 -10.48
CA TYR A 97 6.25 17.38 -11.95
C TYR A 97 5.02 17.94 -12.66
N PRO A 98 3.78 17.50 -12.33
CA PRO A 98 2.60 18.00 -13.00
C PRO A 98 2.31 19.48 -12.69
N GLU A 99 1.59 20.13 -13.60
CA GLU A 99 1.00 21.44 -13.31
C GLU A 99 -0.03 21.33 -12.18
N PRO A 100 -0.20 22.39 -11.34
CA PRO A 100 -1.12 22.35 -10.20
C PRO A 100 -2.54 21.87 -10.55
N ARG A 101 -3.06 22.29 -11.71
CA ARG A 101 -4.41 21.92 -12.19
C ARG A 101 -4.55 20.43 -12.56
N ASN A 102 -3.45 19.75 -12.88
CA ASN A 102 -3.42 18.37 -13.34
C ASN A 102 -2.93 17.38 -12.25
N ARG A 103 -2.57 17.87 -11.04
CA ARG A 103 -2.02 17.03 -9.97
C ARG A 103 -2.94 15.90 -9.56
N GLY A 104 -4.24 16.17 -9.37
CA GLY A 104 -5.22 15.15 -8.98
C GLY A 104 -5.30 14.01 -10.00
N ARG A 105 -5.33 14.35 -11.30
CA ARG A 105 -5.34 13.34 -12.38
C ARG A 105 -4.05 12.53 -12.42
N MET A 106 -2.89 13.15 -12.22
CA MET A 106 -1.60 12.44 -12.21
C MET A 106 -1.45 11.52 -11.00
N VAL A 107 -1.92 11.94 -9.83
CA VAL A 107 -1.97 11.08 -8.65
C VAL A 107 -2.91 9.89 -8.88
N ALA A 108 -4.07 10.09 -9.51
CA ALA A 108 -4.99 9.01 -9.85
C ALA A 108 -4.36 8.01 -10.85
N TYR A 109 -3.64 8.50 -11.86
CA TYR A 109 -2.89 7.63 -12.78
C TYR A 109 -1.81 6.84 -12.04
N TRP A 110 -1.00 7.49 -11.21
CA TRP A 110 0.03 6.84 -10.41
C TRP A 110 -0.55 5.72 -9.55
N LEU A 111 -1.65 5.96 -8.83
CA LEU A 111 -2.32 4.94 -8.02
C LEU A 111 -2.90 3.79 -8.85
N SER A 112 -3.38 4.06 -10.07
CA SER A 112 -3.87 3.03 -10.99
C SER A 112 -2.71 2.17 -11.51
N TYR A 113 -1.57 2.78 -11.87
CA TYR A 113 -0.38 2.05 -12.33
C TYR A 113 0.24 1.15 -11.25
N THR A 114 0.18 1.54 -9.97
CA THR A 114 0.61 0.67 -8.87
C THR A 114 -0.16 -0.65 -8.84
N ARG A 115 -1.47 -0.61 -9.15
CA ARG A 115 -2.31 -1.83 -9.22
C ARG A 115 -2.11 -2.63 -10.50
N LEU A 116 -1.67 -2.00 -11.59
CA LEU A 116 -1.36 -2.71 -12.82
C LEU A 116 -0.28 -3.78 -12.61
N GLY A 117 0.72 -3.51 -11.78
CA GLY A 117 1.73 -4.50 -11.39
C GLY A 117 1.13 -5.72 -10.68
N GLN A 118 0.11 -5.54 -9.84
CA GLN A 118 -0.61 -6.64 -9.20
C GLN A 118 -1.41 -7.46 -10.23
N ILE A 119 -2.11 -6.79 -11.15
CA ILE A 119 -2.91 -7.44 -12.21
C ILE A 119 -2.01 -8.25 -13.13
N LEU A 120 -0.94 -7.66 -13.65
CA LEU A 120 0.02 -8.34 -14.52
C LEU A 120 0.69 -9.52 -13.80
N GLY A 121 1.12 -9.31 -12.56
CA GLY A 121 1.71 -10.37 -11.74
C GLY A 121 0.73 -11.52 -11.46
N GLY A 122 -0.53 -11.20 -11.20
CA GLY A 122 -1.60 -12.18 -11.04
C GLY A 122 -1.86 -12.97 -12.32
N ALA A 123 -1.93 -12.29 -13.48
CA ALA A 123 -2.13 -12.92 -14.78
C ALA A 123 -0.98 -13.87 -15.15
N ILE A 124 0.28 -13.44 -14.99
CA ILE A 124 1.47 -14.28 -15.24
C ILE A 124 1.43 -15.52 -14.33
N ASN A 125 1.14 -15.31 -13.04
CA ASN A 125 1.09 -16.42 -12.09
C ASN A 125 -0.06 -17.38 -12.40
N LEU A 126 -1.23 -16.86 -12.78
CA LEU A 126 -2.38 -17.70 -13.17
C LEU A 126 -2.05 -18.54 -14.40
N GLY A 127 -1.45 -17.94 -15.43
CA GLY A 127 -1.05 -18.67 -16.64
C GLY A 127 -0.02 -19.79 -16.40
N LEU A 128 0.89 -19.59 -15.43
CA LEU A 128 1.96 -20.56 -15.12
C LEU A 128 1.58 -21.60 -14.07
N ASN A 129 0.49 -21.43 -13.34
CA ASN A 129 0.07 -22.32 -12.26
C ASN A 129 -1.42 -22.73 -12.34
N ALA A 130 -2.05 -22.59 -13.51
CA ALA A 130 -3.46 -22.92 -13.71
C ALA A 130 -3.78 -24.40 -13.41
N ASP A 131 -2.82 -25.28 -13.61
CA ASP A 131 -2.95 -26.73 -13.36
C ASP A 131 -2.67 -27.12 -11.90
N ARG A 132 -2.23 -26.18 -11.04
CA ARG A 132 -1.88 -26.45 -9.64
C ARG A 132 -3.06 -26.28 -8.70
N ASN A 133 -3.81 -27.33 -8.51
CA ASN A 133 -4.99 -27.39 -7.64
C ASN A 133 -4.70 -27.67 -6.16
N GLU A 134 -3.42 -27.84 -5.79
CA GLU A 134 -3.00 -28.14 -4.43
C GLU A 134 -2.47 -26.91 -3.70
N VAL A 135 -2.39 -26.99 -2.36
CA VAL A 135 -1.69 -26.05 -1.52
C VAL A 135 -0.17 -26.24 -1.71
N GLY A 136 0.56 -25.15 -1.87
CA GLY A 136 2.00 -25.22 -2.09
C GLY A 136 2.62 -23.90 -2.50
N SER A 137 3.87 -23.94 -2.95
CA SER A 137 4.56 -22.77 -3.52
C SER A 137 4.24 -22.61 -5.01
N VAL A 138 4.26 -21.38 -5.49
CA VAL A 138 4.14 -21.08 -6.92
C VAL A 138 5.35 -21.62 -7.71
N SER A 139 5.20 -21.78 -9.03
CA SER A 139 6.31 -22.22 -9.90
C SER A 139 7.51 -21.27 -9.77
N HIS A 140 8.73 -21.82 -9.68
CA HIS A 140 9.96 -21.01 -9.64
C HIS A 140 10.18 -20.16 -10.89
N VAL A 141 9.57 -20.51 -12.02
CA VAL A 141 9.59 -19.68 -13.22
C VAL A 141 8.96 -18.32 -12.98
N VAL A 142 7.92 -18.23 -12.13
CA VAL A 142 7.30 -16.97 -11.73
C VAL A 142 8.32 -16.02 -11.08
N TYR A 143 9.14 -16.55 -10.17
CA TYR A 143 10.19 -15.74 -9.53
C TYR A 143 11.23 -15.23 -10.52
N LEU A 144 11.68 -16.08 -11.45
CA LEU A 144 12.64 -15.67 -12.49
C LEU A 144 12.11 -14.56 -13.38
N ILE A 145 10.82 -14.65 -13.78
CA ILE A 145 10.17 -13.58 -14.55
C ILE A 145 10.13 -12.29 -13.75
N PHE A 146 9.76 -12.35 -12.46
CA PHE A 146 9.73 -11.13 -11.63
C PHE A 146 11.11 -10.55 -11.37
N ILE A 147 12.14 -11.37 -11.17
CA ILE A 147 13.52 -10.90 -11.05
C ILE A 147 13.93 -10.14 -12.33
N ALA A 148 13.65 -10.72 -13.51
CA ALA A 148 13.95 -10.09 -14.79
C ALA A 148 13.20 -8.75 -14.96
N LEU A 149 11.88 -8.72 -14.73
CA LEU A 149 11.07 -7.52 -14.84
C LEU A 149 11.51 -6.41 -13.87
N GLN A 150 11.79 -6.77 -12.61
CA GLN A 150 12.25 -5.82 -11.60
C GLN A 150 13.66 -5.31 -11.90
N SER A 151 14.54 -6.15 -12.48
CA SER A 151 15.89 -5.75 -12.89
C SER A 151 15.88 -4.74 -14.04
N VAL A 152 14.84 -4.70 -14.87
CA VAL A 152 14.66 -3.65 -15.86
C VAL A 152 14.25 -2.31 -15.22
N GLY A 153 13.71 -2.34 -14.01
CA GLY A 153 13.19 -1.15 -13.32
C GLY A 153 14.22 -0.02 -13.18
N PHE A 154 15.49 -0.34 -12.87
CA PHE A 154 16.53 0.69 -12.75
C PHE A 154 16.88 1.32 -14.10
N LEU A 155 16.84 0.56 -15.21
CA LEU A 155 17.04 1.10 -16.56
C LEU A 155 15.90 2.06 -16.92
N VAL A 156 14.67 1.70 -16.62
CA VAL A 156 13.51 2.57 -16.83
C VAL A 156 13.62 3.85 -15.96
N ALA A 157 14.05 3.73 -14.71
CA ALA A 157 14.27 4.89 -13.84
C ALA A 157 15.35 5.86 -14.40
N MET A 158 16.34 5.35 -15.12
CA MET A 158 17.34 6.17 -15.81
C MET A 158 16.77 7.01 -16.96
N LEU A 159 15.60 6.67 -17.50
CA LEU A 159 14.91 7.43 -18.55
C LEU A 159 14.19 8.67 -18.01
N LEU A 160 14.04 8.79 -16.68
CA LEU A 160 13.36 9.94 -16.08
C LEU A 160 14.05 11.25 -16.48
N THR A 161 13.27 12.21 -16.92
CA THR A 161 13.73 13.56 -17.25
C THR A 161 14.09 14.32 -15.97
N ASN A 162 15.23 15.00 -15.94
CA ASN A 162 15.60 15.85 -14.82
C ASN A 162 14.58 16.98 -14.61
N PRO A 163 14.27 17.35 -13.36
CA PRO A 163 13.27 18.40 -13.04
C PRO A 163 13.53 19.73 -13.76
N ALA A 164 14.80 20.13 -13.85
CA ALA A 164 15.22 21.36 -14.52
C ALA A 164 14.92 21.38 -16.04
N LYS A 165 14.70 20.22 -16.67
CA LYS A 165 14.39 20.06 -18.08
C LYS A 165 12.92 19.81 -18.36
N VAL A 166 12.09 19.73 -17.31
CA VAL A 166 10.64 19.49 -17.45
C VAL A 166 9.99 20.76 -17.97
N GLN A 167 9.43 20.69 -19.17
CA GLN A 167 8.71 21.80 -19.80
C GLN A 167 7.27 21.81 -19.25
N ARG A 168 6.89 22.93 -18.63
CA ARG A 168 5.51 23.23 -18.27
C ARG A 168 4.92 24.24 -19.24
N SER A 169 3.61 24.19 -19.47
CA SER A 169 2.91 25.18 -20.31
C SER A 169 3.12 26.62 -19.81
N SER A 170 3.31 26.78 -18.49
CA SER A 170 3.59 28.07 -17.84
C SER A 170 5.04 28.55 -17.97
N ARG A 171 5.93 27.81 -18.63
CA ARG A 171 7.39 28.04 -18.67
C ARG A 171 8.07 28.14 -17.29
N ALA A 172 7.36 27.87 -16.19
CA ALA A 172 7.92 27.85 -14.85
C ALA A 172 8.74 26.56 -14.66
N ASN A 173 9.96 26.69 -14.18
CA ASN A 173 10.79 25.55 -13.80
C ASN A 173 10.14 24.77 -12.65
N VAL A 174 10.39 23.47 -12.61
CA VAL A 174 10.02 22.64 -11.46
C VAL A 174 10.94 23.03 -10.30
N ASP A 175 10.41 23.79 -9.34
CA ASP A 175 11.17 24.17 -8.16
C ASP A 175 11.27 22.98 -7.22
N MET A 176 12.51 22.44 -7.10
CA MET A 176 12.88 21.35 -6.20
C MET A 176 13.55 21.85 -4.92
N ASN A 177 13.68 23.17 -4.71
CA ASN A 177 14.20 23.76 -3.46
C ASN A 177 13.24 23.59 -2.26
N ILE A 178 12.32 22.64 -2.37
CA ILE A 178 11.37 22.25 -1.32
C ILE A 178 12.10 21.72 -0.09
N PHE A 179 13.35 21.27 -0.25
CA PHE A 179 14.16 20.70 0.80
C PHE A 179 15.24 21.69 1.27
N ASP A 180 14.82 22.61 2.18
CA ASP A 180 15.74 23.41 2.97
C ASP A 180 16.62 22.51 3.85
N HIS A 181 17.15 22.95 4.91
CA HIS A 181 18.01 22.17 5.79
C HIS A 181 17.29 20.91 6.32
N PRO A 182 17.85 19.68 6.20
CA PRO A 182 17.22 18.41 6.57
C PRO A 182 16.63 18.39 8.00
N LEU A 183 17.31 19.05 8.96
CA LEU A 183 16.85 19.17 10.35
C LEU A 183 15.59 20.05 10.48
N LYS A 184 15.50 21.14 9.70
CA LYS A 184 14.31 22.00 9.69
C LYS A 184 13.10 21.26 9.13
N GLU A 185 13.31 20.49 8.05
CA GLU A 185 12.25 19.67 7.46
C GLU A 185 11.80 18.55 8.41
N PHE A 186 12.73 17.89 9.09
CA PHE A 186 12.42 16.90 10.12
C PHE A 186 11.54 17.49 11.23
N LEU A 187 11.93 18.65 11.77
CA LEU A 187 11.17 19.33 12.82
C LEU A 187 9.80 19.80 12.32
N ALA A 188 9.74 20.32 11.09
CA ALA A 188 8.47 20.74 10.48
C ALA A 188 7.54 19.55 10.28
N THR A 189 8.05 18.43 9.79
CA THR A 189 7.31 17.17 9.62
C THR A 189 6.83 16.62 10.97
N THR A 190 7.68 16.63 11.99
CA THR A 190 7.29 16.22 13.36
C THR A 190 6.18 17.10 13.93
N ARG A 191 6.22 18.41 13.71
CA ARG A 191 5.14 19.32 14.14
C ARG A 191 3.81 19.01 13.45
N VAL A 192 3.85 18.65 12.17
CA VAL A 192 2.65 18.23 11.42
C VAL A 192 2.11 16.90 11.94
N PHE A 193 2.98 15.94 12.27
CA PHE A 193 2.57 14.68 12.91
C PHE A 193 1.83 14.88 14.22
N LEU A 194 2.29 15.84 15.06
CA LEU A 194 1.68 16.12 16.36
C LEU A 194 0.38 16.93 16.26
N ARG A 195 -0.06 17.32 15.08
CA ARG A 195 -1.37 17.95 14.90
C ARG A 195 -2.50 17.01 15.27
N LYS A 196 -3.48 17.54 15.96
CA LYS A 196 -4.66 16.79 16.40
C LYS A 196 -5.36 16.06 15.26
N GLU A 197 -5.47 16.71 14.11
CA GLU A 197 -6.12 16.15 12.91
C GLU A 197 -5.38 14.89 12.41
N PHE A 198 -4.04 14.93 12.38
CA PHE A 198 -3.25 13.79 11.95
C PHE A 198 -3.28 12.66 12.98
N LEU A 199 -3.10 12.97 14.26
CA LEU A 199 -3.14 11.98 15.34
C LEU A 199 -4.48 11.23 15.40
N LEU A 200 -5.60 11.93 15.16
CA LEU A 200 -6.92 11.30 15.09
C LEU A 200 -7.07 10.32 13.92
N LEU A 201 -6.26 10.47 12.86
CA LEU A 201 -6.26 9.58 11.71
C LEU A 201 -5.33 8.39 11.86
N VAL A 202 -4.36 8.39 12.79
CA VAL A 202 -3.34 7.34 12.94
C VAL A 202 -3.95 5.95 13.07
N LEU A 203 -4.99 5.78 13.89
CA LEU A 203 -5.65 4.48 14.07
C LEU A 203 -6.41 4.04 12.82
N TRP A 204 -7.03 5.00 12.12
CA TRP A 204 -7.74 4.71 10.88
C TRP A 204 -6.77 4.34 9.74
N ILE A 205 -5.65 5.04 9.63
CA ILE A 205 -4.56 4.67 8.71
C ILE A 205 -4.08 3.26 9.07
N GLY A 206 -3.88 3.00 10.37
CA GLY A 206 -3.43 1.72 10.89
C GLY A 206 -4.34 0.56 10.46
N GLN A 207 -5.65 0.64 10.72
CA GLN A 207 -6.58 -0.42 10.34
C GLN A 207 -6.63 -0.67 8.83
N ALA A 208 -6.46 0.40 8.04
CA ALA A 208 -6.49 0.30 6.59
C ALA A 208 -5.33 -0.55 6.05
N VAL A 209 -4.11 -0.33 6.56
CA VAL A 209 -2.90 -1.02 6.06
C VAL A 209 -2.57 -2.29 6.82
N PHE A 210 -2.98 -2.42 8.09
CA PHE A 210 -2.87 -3.66 8.86
C PHE A 210 -3.60 -4.82 8.16
N ALA A 211 -4.70 -4.52 7.47
CA ALA A 211 -5.46 -5.45 6.66
C ALA A 211 -4.61 -6.25 5.67
N GLU A 212 -3.51 -5.66 5.16
CA GLU A 212 -2.73 -6.24 4.07
C GLU A 212 -2.12 -7.60 4.44
N SER A 213 -1.44 -7.71 5.60
CA SER A 213 -0.90 -9.00 6.01
C SER A 213 -1.99 -10.01 6.32
N VAL A 214 -3.14 -9.56 6.83
CA VAL A 214 -4.26 -10.42 7.19
C VAL A 214 -4.86 -11.09 5.97
N PHE A 215 -5.25 -10.30 4.94
CA PHE A 215 -5.88 -10.91 3.76
C PHE A 215 -4.87 -11.67 2.88
N PHE A 216 -3.59 -11.29 2.87
CA PHE A 216 -2.59 -12.08 2.14
C PHE A 216 -2.22 -13.37 2.87
N SER A 217 -2.17 -13.39 4.20
CA SER A 217 -2.04 -14.63 4.98
C SER A 217 -3.26 -15.52 4.81
N TYR A 218 -4.47 -14.96 4.83
CA TYR A 218 -5.71 -15.69 4.54
C TYR A 218 -5.66 -16.34 3.16
N ASN A 219 -5.23 -15.62 2.13
CA ASN A 219 -5.09 -16.15 0.79
C ASN A 219 -4.02 -17.27 0.72
N ALA A 220 -2.91 -17.15 1.46
CA ALA A 220 -1.85 -18.14 1.48
C ALA A 220 -2.26 -19.44 2.17
N LEU A 221 -2.96 -19.34 3.30
CA LEU A 221 -3.24 -20.47 4.17
C LEU A 221 -4.41 -21.34 3.69
N TRP A 222 -5.42 -20.73 3.04
CA TRP A 222 -6.71 -21.41 2.83
C TRP A 222 -7.05 -21.68 1.36
N PHE A 223 -6.12 -21.37 0.41
CA PHE A 223 -6.41 -21.54 -1.02
C PHE A 223 -5.32 -22.32 -1.76
N SER A 224 -5.72 -23.05 -2.78
CA SER A 224 -4.81 -23.70 -3.74
C SER A 224 -3.97 -22.65 -4.48
N VAL A 225 -2.83 -23.07 -5.05
CA VAL A 225 -1.91 -22.18 -5.77
C VAL A 225 -2.63 -21.44 -6.90
N ARG A 226 -3.46 -22.14 -7.68
CA ARG A 226 -4.21 -21.54 -8.80
C ARG A 226 -5.31 -20.60 -8.32
N ALA A 227 -5.98 -20.91 -7.22
CA ALA A 227 -6.99 -20.04 -6.62
C ALA A 227 -6.37 -18.74 -6.08
N ARG A 228 -5.18 -18.81 -5.46
CA ARG A 228 -4.38 -17.63 -5.03
C ARG A 228 -4.01 -16.74 -6.20
N ALA A 229 -3.62 -17.35 -7.32
CA ALA A 229 -3.29 -16.62 -8.54
C ALA A 229 -4.50 -15.89 -9.12
N LEU A 230 -5.64 -16.57 -9.20
CA LEU A 230 -6.93 -16.00 -9.60
C LEU A 230 -7.31 -14.84 -8.66
N GLY A 231 -7.14 -15.03 -7.35
CA GLY A 231 -7.41 -14.01 -6.33
C GLY A 231 -6.59 -12.74 -6.54
N SER A 232 -5.29 -12.87 -6.78
CA SER A 232 -4.40 -11.75 -7.07
C SER A 232 -4.84 -10.98 -8.33
N PHE A 233 -5.19 -11.70 -9.39
CA PHE A 233 -5.63 -11.11 -10.65
C PHE A 233 -6.97 -10.38 -10.52
N VAL A 234 -8.01 -11.07 -10.03
CA VAL A 234 -9.37 -10.53 -9.94
C VAL A 234 -9.44 -9.39 -8.93
N SER A 235 -8.81 -9.54 -7.76
CA SER A 235 -8.83 -8.48 -6.74
C SER A 235 -8.17 -7.19 -7.22
N GLY A 236 -7.10 -7.30 -8.03
CA GLY A 236 -6.47 -6.13 -8.64
C GLY A 236 -7.43 -5.37 -9.56
N ILE A 237 -8.17 -6.08 -10.42
CA ILE A 237 -9.14 -5.48 -11.35
C ILE A 237 -10.27 -4.79 -10.57
N VAL A 238 -10.88 -5.52 -9.62
CA VAL A 238 -12.01 -5.00 -8.82
C VAL A 238 -11.58 -3.77 -7.99
N ALA A 239 -10.37 -3.80 -7.42
CA ALA A 239 -9.82 -2.69 -6.66
C ALA A 239 -9.62 -1.43 -7.54
N VAL A 240 -9.14 -1.58 -8.79
CA VAL A 240 -9.00 -0.46 -9.74
C VAL A 240 -10.36 0.12 -10.08
N ILE A 241 -11.35 -0.71 -10.40
CA ILE A 241 -12.71 -0.25 -10.72
C ILE A 241 -13.31 0.51 -9.53
N ALA A 242 -13.29 -0.09 -8.34
CA ALA A 242 -13.84 0.52 -7.14
C ALA A 242 -13.13 1.83 -6.76
N GLY A 243 -11.80 1.86 -6.88
CA GLY A 243 -11.00 3.07 -6.63
C GLY A 243 -11.34 4.21 -7.58
N ASN A 244 -11.53 3.92 -8.87
CA ASN A 244 -11.93 4.94 -9.86
C ASN A 244 -13.37 5.41 -9.62
N LEU A 245 -14.31 4.53 -9.27
CA LEU A 245 -15.68 4.92 -8.92
C LEU A 245 -15.71 5.86 -7.70
N LEU A 246 -14.89 5.56 -6.68
CA LEU A 246 -14.74 6.46 -5.53
C LEU A 246 -14.13 7.80 -5.96
N GLY A 247 -13.13 7.81 -6.84
CA GLY A 247 -12.53 9.03 -7.39
C GLY A 247 -13.56 9.90 -8.10
N VAL A 248 -14.38 9.32 -8.99
CA VAL A 248 -15.48 10.02 -9.67
C VAL A 248 -16.48 10.61 -8.68
N TRP A 249 -16.81 9.89 -7.62
CA TRP A 249 -17.68 10.41 -6.55
C TRP A 249 -17.03 11.59 -5.82
N LEU A 250 -15.76 11.48 -5.44
CA LEU A 250 -15.04 12.52 -4.70
C LEU A 250 -14.79 13.78 -5.55
N ASP A 251 -14.68 13.65 -6.88
CA ASP A 251 -14.50 14.77 -7.81
C ASP A 251 -15.81 15.43 -8.28
N GLN A 252 -16.97 14.96 -7.82
CA GLN A 252 -18.28 15.45 -8.25
C GLN A 252 -18.55 16.88 -7.74
N ASN A 253 -18.23 17.90 -8.54
CA ASN A 253 -18.31 19.32 -8.16
C ASN A 253 -19.74 19.84 -7.91
N ARG A 254 -20.79 19.12 -8.36
CA ARG A 254 -22.19 19.49 -8.10
C ARG A 254 -22.61 19.23 -6.65
N ILE A 255 -21.88 18.42 -5.91
CA ILE A 255 -22.16 18.04 -4.53
C ILE A 255 -21.11 18.71 -3.61
N ALA A 256 -21.58 19.34 -2.53
CA ALA A 256 -20.68 19.96 -1.55
C ALA A 256 -19.64 18.94 -1.02
N ILE A 257 -18.39 19.36 -0.92
CA ILE A 257 -17.25 18.53 -0.49
C ILE A 257 -17.49 17.86 0.87
N THR A 258 -18.15 18.57 1.78
CA THR A 258 -18.60 18.08 3.10
C THR A 258 -19.48 16.82 2.97
N LYS A 259 -20.45 16.85 2.06
CA LYS A 259 -21.35 15.71 1.82
C LYS A 259 -20.60 14.55 1.15
N ARG A 260 -19.77 14.85 0.14
CA ARG A 260 -18.96 13.83 -0.56
C ARG A 260 -18.05 13.07 0.40
N ALA A 261 -17.31 13.79 1.23
CA ALA A 261 -16.39 13.21 2.20
C ALA A 261 -17.12 12.35 3.25
N ARG A 262 -18.21 12.87 3.82
CA ARG A 262 -19.00 12.15 4.85
C ARG A 262 -19.62 10.88 4.31
N TRP A 263 -20.28 10.94 3.15
CA TRP A 263 -20.90 9.77 2.54
C TRP A 263 -19.87 8.73 2.12
N ALA A 264 -18.74 9.14 1.52
CA ALA A 264 -17.64 8.22 1.19
C ALA A 264 -17.14 7.49 2.44
N PHE A 265 -16.88 8.22 3.54
CA PHE A 265 -16.43 7.61 4.79
C PHE A 265 -17.46 6.61 5.35
N ILE A 266 -18.75 7.00 5.44
CA ILE A 266 -19.81 6.13 5.95
C ILE A 266 -19.90 4.85 5.12
N VAL A 267 -19.97 4.96 3.80
CA VAL A 267 -20.08 3.81 2.91
C VAL A 267 -18.87 2.89 3.03
N ILE A 268 -17.65 3.44 2.99
CA ILE A 268 -16.42 2.65 3.11
C ILE A 268 -16.40 1.91 4.45
N MET A 269 -16.66 2.60 5.56
CA MET A 269 -16.61 1.98 6.89
C MET A 269 -17.71 0.92 7.09
N THR A 270 -18.92 1.15 6.58
CA THR A 270 -20.02 0.18 6.68
C THR A 270 -19.70 -1.09 5.88
N LEU A 271 -19.25 -0.95 4.63
CA LEU A 271 -18.88 -2.10 3.81
C LEU A 271 -17.71 -2.89 4.43
N GLN A 272 -16.68 -2.19 4.89
CA GLN A 272 -15.57 -2.85 5.56
C GLN A 272 -15.97 -3.59 6.83
N GLY A 273 -16.84 -3.01 7.65
CA GLY A 273 -17.35 -3.69 8.84
C GLY A 273 -18.05 -5.01 8.51
N ALA A 274 -18.88 -5.01 7.46
CA ALA A 274 -19.52 -6.23 6.99
C ALA A 274 -18.49 -7.26 6.47
N TRP A 275 -17.46 -6.82 5.74
CA TRP A 275 -16.43 -7.71 5.21
C TRP A 275 -15.50 -8.25 6.32
N TRP A 276 -15.19 -7.45 7.35
CA TRP A 276 -14.43 -7.91 8.52
C TRP A 276 -15.22 -8.93 9.34
N LEU A 277 -16.53 -8.71 9.52
CA LEU A 277 -17.41 -9.68 10.16
C LEU A 277 -17.41 -11.00 9.37
N TRP A 278 -17.56 -10.92 8.05
CA TRP A 278 -17.53 -12.10 7.18
C TRP A 278 -16.21 -12.85 7.26
N LEU A 279 -15.07 -12.14 7.21
CA LEU A 279 -13.75 -12.77 7.39
C LEU A 279 -13.65 -13.46 8.76
N THR A 280 -14.07 -12.78 9.83
CA THR A 280 -13.99 -13.30 11.20
C THR A 280 -14.75 -14.61 11.35
N VAL A 281 -15.94 -14.71 10.77
CA VAL A 281 -16.73 -15.96 10.73
C VAL A 281 -15.98 -17.04 9.96
N ASN A 282 -15.48 -16.73 8.77
CA ASN A 282 -14.76 -17.69 7.94
C ASN A 282 -13.50 -18.23 8.63
N VAL A 283 -12.60 -17.36 9.15
CA VAL A 283 -11.36 -17.82 9.77
C VAL A 283 -11.60 -18.62 11.04
N THR A 284 -12.68 -18.35 11.78
CA THR A 284 -13.07 -19.14 12.97
C THR A 284 -13.45 -20.57 12.58
N GLU A 285 -14.20 -20.71 11.49
CA GLU A 285 -14.59 -22.00 10.93
C GLU A 285 -13.34 -22.73 10.35
N PHE A 286 -12.54 -22.03 9.55
CA PHE A 286 -11.38 -22.61 8.85
C PHE A 286 -10.28 -23.07 9.79
N ASN A 287 -10.07 -22.37 10.90
CA ASN A 287 -9.12 -22.80 11.93
C ASN A 287 -9.50 -24.12 12.60
N ARG A 288 -10.78 -24.52 12.53
CA ARG A 288 -11.26 -25.81 13.05
C ARG A 288 -11.24 -26.92 12.01
N THR A 289 -11.52 -26.58 10.75
CA THR A 289 -11.73 -27.53 9.65
C THR A 289 -10.50 -27.72 8.77
N GLY A 290 -9.56 -26.77 8.75
CA GLY A 290 -8.34 -26.80 7.95
C GLY A 290 -8.58 -26.94 6.43
N PRO A 291 -9.50 -26.16 5.81
CA PRO A 291 -9.83 -26.34 4.41
C PRO A 291 -8.68 -25.87 3.50
N ALA A 292 -8.65 -26.43 2.28
CA ALA A 292 -7.81 -25.96 1.19
C ALA A 292 -8.72 -25.73 -0.03
N TYR A 293 -9.24 -24.51 -0.15
CA TYR A 293 -10.21 -24.19 -1.19
C TYR A 293 -9.58 -24.08 -2.58
N ASP A 294 -10.23 -24.71 -3.54
CA ASP A 294 -9.95 -24.52 -4.95
C ASP A 294 -11.18 -24.00 -5.69
N TRP A 295 -11.01 -23.45 -6.88
CA TRP A 295 -12.11 -22.81 -7.63
C TRP A 295 -13.22 -23.76 -8.08
N VAL A 296 -12.98 -25.06 -8.03
CA VAL A 296 -13.99 -26.10 -8.33
C VAL A 296 -14.83 -26.50 -7.10
N ASP A 297 -14.46 -26.05 -5.90
CA ASP A 297 -15.13 -26.43 -4.67
C ASP A 297 -16.46 -25.68 -4.48
N PRO A 298 -17.52 -26.35 -4.00
CA PRO A 298 -18.83 -25.71 -3.83
C PRO A 298 -18.85 -24.48 -2.93
N SER A 299 -17.97 -24.42 -1.92
CA SER A 299 -17.88 -23.33 -0.96
C SER A 299 -16.83 -22.27 -1.33
N PHE A 300 -16.17 -22.40 -2.47
CA PHE A 300 -15.11 -21.49 -2.91
C PHE A 300 -15.57 -20.04 -2.95
N GLY A 301 -16.74 -19.75 -3.54
CA GLY A 301 -17.24 -18.39 -3.69
C GLY A 301 -17.40 -17.65 -2.35
N ARG A 302 -17.82 -18.36 -1.29
CA ARG A 302 -17.91 -17.77 0.06
C ARG A 302 -16.54 -17.40 0.63
N ALA A 303 -15.56 -18.27 0.47
CA ALA A 303 -14.22 -18.02 0.95
C ALA A 303 -13.48 -16.97 0.10
N PHE A 304 -13.60 -17.06 -1.23
CA PHE A 304 -12.91 -16.21 -2.18
C PHE A 304 -13.46 -14.77 -2.21
N GLY A 305 -14.78 -14.61 -2.11
CA GLY A 305 -15.44 -13.30 -2.15
C GLY A 305 -14.93 -12.35 -1.08
N VAL A 306 -14.74 -12.82 0.15
CA VAL A 306 -14.26 -11.99 1.25
C VAL A 306 -12.84 -11.46 0.97
N PHE A 307 -11.96 -12.26 0.36
CA PHE A 307 -10.63 -11.81 -0.04
C PHE A 307 -10.70 -10.67 -1.05
N ILE A 308 -11.52 -10.81 -2.11
CA ILE A 308 -11.70 -9.77 -3.13
C ILE A 308 -12.20 -8.46 -2.50
N PHE A 309 -13.19 -8.53 -1.63
CA PHE A 309 -13.77 -7.36 -0.99
C PHE A 309 -12.83 -6.69 0.01
N LEU A 310 -12.00 -7.45 0.75
CA LEU A 310 -11.00 -6.88 1.65
C LEU A 310 -9.90 -6.14 0.89
N VAL A 311 -9.41 -6.68 -0.23
CA VAL A 311 -8.46 -5.98 -1.10
C VAL A 311 -9.09 -4.72 -1.70
N THR A 312 -10.37 -4.78 -2.06
CA THR A 312 -11.13 -3.61 -2.52
C THR A 312 -11.25 -2.56 -1.42
N GLY A 313 -11.55 -2.97 -0.18
CA GLY A 313 -11.61 -2.09 0.99
C GLY A 313 -10.29 -1.39 1.28
N PHE A 314 -9.18 -2.12 1.16
CA PHE A 314 -7.84 -1.53 1.25
C PHE A 314 -7.66 -0.41 0.21
N GLN A 315 -8.02 -0.65 -1.05
CA GLN A 315 -7.91 0.35 -2.11
C GLN A 315 -8.81 1.57 -1.87
N LEU A 316 -10.05 1.36 -1.42
CA LEU A 316 -10.97 2.46 -1.11
C LEU A 316 -10.45 3.35 0.02
N ASN A 317 -9.92 2.76 1.11
CA ASN A 317 -9.29 3.52 2.18
C ASN A 317 -8.08 4.29 1.69
N TYR A 318 -7.25 3.66 0.87
CA TYR A 318 -6.06 4.26 0.32
C TYR A 318 -6.37 5.51 -0.50
N ASN A 319 -7.33 5.40 -1.43
CA ASN A 319 -7.77 6.54 -2.24
C ASN A 319 -8.39 7.65 -1.36
N PHE A 320 -9.17 7.26 -0.35
CA PHE A 320 -9.78 8.21 0.57
C PHE A 320 -8.74 8.89 1.48
N ALA A 321 -7.66 8.20 1.88
CA ALA A 321 -6.55 8.78 2.62
C ALA A 321 -5.87 9.91 1.84
N PHE A 322 -5.59 9.72 0.55
CA PHE A 322 -5.02 10.77 -0.30
C PHE A 322 -5.97 11.94 -0.50
N PHE A 323 -7.27 11.69 -0.62
CA PHE A 323 -8.27 12.75 -0.63
C PHE A 323 -8.24 13.55 0.68
N LEU A 324 -8.24 12.89 1.85
CA LEU A 324 -8.18 13.56 3.16
C LEU A 324 -6.92 14.43 3.30
N ILE A 325 -5.75 13.92 2.89
CA ILE A 325 -4.49 14.67 2.92
C ILE A 325 -4.61 15.97 2.14
N GLY A 326 -5.22 15.91 0.96
CA GLY A 326 -5.47 17.11 0.15
C GLY A 326 -6.37 18.13 0.83
N GLN A 327 -7.21 17.71 1.78
CA GLN A 327 -8.15 18.59 2.48
C GLN A 327 -7.60 19.15 3.81
N ILE A 328 -6.64 18.48 4.44
CA ILE A 328 -6.04 18.92 5.72
C ILE A 328 -4.74 19.71 5.53
N SER A 329 -4.22 19.79 4.31
CA SER A 329 -3.00 20.53 3.99
C SER A 329 -3.30 21.96 3.55
N ASN A 330 -2.47 22.91 4.02
CA ASN A 330 -2.63 24.35 3.73
C ASN A 330 -1.75 24.84 2.59
N SER A 331 -0.73 24.07 2.24
CA SER A 331 0.23 24.45 1.19
C SER A 331 0.75 23.23 0.46
N PRO A 332 1.27 23.37 -0.77
CA PRO A 332 1.90 22.27 -1.49
C PRO A 332 3.04 21.61 -0.72
N GLN A 333 3.86 22.39 0.00
CA GLN A 333 4.95 21.87 0.82
C GLN A 333 4.41 21.03 1.99
N GLU A 334 3.34 21.50 2.61
CA GLU A 334 2.69 20.75 3.69
C GLU A 334 2.05 19.47 3.18
N THR A 335 1.46 19.47 1.98
CA THR A 335 0.93 18.26 1.34
C THR A 335 2.00 17.19 1.20
N ILE A 336 3.22 17.57 0.79
CA ILE A 336 4.35 16.63 0.66
C ILE A 336 4.74 16.06 2.03
N ARG A 337 4.82 16.91 3.07
CA ARG A 337 5.13 16.46 4.44
C ARG A 337 4.08 15.49 4.98
N ILE A 338 2.79 15.81 4.80
CA ILE A 338 1.69 14.94 5.25
C ILE A 338 1.69 13.63 4.47
N SER A 339 1.98 13.65 3.18
CA SER A 339 2.09 12.43 2.36
C SER A 339 3.24 11.54 2.81
N ALA A 340 4.40 12.13 3.15
CA ALA A 340 5.52 11.39 3.73
C ALA A 340 5.19 10.79 5.10
N LEU A 341 4.48 11.54 5.95
CA LEU A 341 4.00 11.06 7.25
C LEU A 341 2.97 9.94 7.11
N LEU A 342 2.05 10.05 6.14
CA LEU A 342 1.12 8.97 5.82
C LEU A 342 1.91 7.69 5.51
N ARG A 343 2.89 7.77 4.63
CA ARG A 343 3.74 6.62 4.26
C ARG A 343 4.50 6.04 5.44
N ALA A 344 5.09 6.89 6.28
CA ALA A 344 5.79 6.44 7.48
C ALA A 344 4.84 5.75 8.46
N THR A 345 3.64 6.31 8.67
CA THR A 345 2.59 5.74 9.54
C THR A 345 2.08 4.41 8.99
N GLU A 346 1.80 4.34 7.70
CA GLU A 346 1.42 3.11 7.00
C GLU A 346 2.49 2.02 7.19
N SER A 347 3.76 2.36 6.91
CA SER A 347 4.88 1.41 7.04
C SER A 347 5.05 0.92 8.48
N ALA A 348 4.88 1.79 9.47
CA ALA A 348 4.94 1.40 10.88
C ALA A 348 3.84 0.38 11.24
N TRP A 349 2.59 0.63 10.82
CA TRP A 349 1.49 -0.30 11.03
C TRP A 349 1.64 -1.60 10.23
N GLN A 350 2.16 -1.54 9.01
CA GLN A 350 2.47 -2.72 8.22
C GLN A 350 3.57 -3.55 8.87
N ALA A 351 4.62 -2.93 9.42
CA ALA A 351 5.66 -3.63 10.18
C ALA A 351 5.08 -4.41 11.36
N VAL A 352 4.17 -3.79 12.13
CA VAL A 352 3.46 -4.46 13.24
C VAL A 352 2.59 -5.60 12.71
N SER A 353 1.81 -5.35 11.65
CA SER A 353 0.90 -6.34 11.08
C SER A 353 1.63 -7.58 10.57
N TYR A 354 2.68 -7.39 9.78
CA TYR A 354 3.48 -8.51 9.26
C TYR A 354 4.29 -9.20 10.36
N GLY A 355 4.80 -8.44 11.33
CA GLY A 355 5.48 -9.00 12.50
C GLY A 355 4.58 -9.92 13.32
N LEU A 356 3.35 -9.50 13.61
CA LEU A 356 2.35 -10.34 14.26
C LEU A 356 1.90 -11.49 13.34
N GLY A 357 1.78 -11.26 12.03
CA GLY A 357 1.44 -12.26 11.04
C GLY A 357 2.52 -13.33 10.83
N ALA A 358 3.73 -13.17 11.41
CA ALA A 358 4.74 -14.22 11.48
C ALA A 358 4.40 -15.29 12.54
N ILE A 359 3.50 -14.99 13.47
CA ILE A 359 3.03 -15.91 14.49
C ILE A 359 1.87 -16.74 13.91
N PRO A 360 1.95 -18.10 13.88
CA PRO A 360 0.98 -18.95 13.21
C PRO A 360 -0.48 -18.71 13.61
N ILE A 361 -0.77 -18.67 14.91
CA ILE A 361 -2.14 -18.45 15.39
C ILE A 361 -2.67 -17.06 15.02
N PHE A 362 -1.78 -16.06 14.97
CA PHE A 362 -2.16 -14.71 14.60
C PHE A 362 -2.43 -14.62 13.08
N ALA A 363 -1.62 -15.25 12.24
CA ALA A 363 -1.81 -15.32 10.80
C ALA A 363 -3.12 -16.04 10.42
N ALA A 364 -3.46 -17.11 11.16
CA ALA A 364 -4.65 -17.93 10.89
C ALA A 364 -5.94 -17.23 11.33
N VAL A 365 -5.98 -16.61 12.51
CA VAL A 365 -7.21 -16.12 13.15
C VAL A 365 -7.02 -14.75 13.80
N GLY A 366 -5.96 -14.57 14.60
CA GLY A 366 -5.78 -13.40 15.45
C GLY A 366 -5.78 -12.08 14.69
N GLY A 367 -5.18 -12.05 13.50
CA GLY A 367 -5.13 -10.87 12.64
C GLY A 367 -6.52 -10.36 12.23
N ALA A 368 -7.45 -11.27 11.92
CA ALA A 368 -8.82 -10.92 11.57
C ALA A 368 -9.56 -10.26 12.75
N TYR A 369 -9.49 -10.85 13.92
CA TYR A 369 -10.10 -10.29 15.13
C TYR A 369 -9.48 -8.95 15.52
N PHE A 370 -8.16 -8.87 15.51
CA PHE A 370 -7.45 -7.64 15.87
C PHE A 370 -7.81 -6.49 14.92
N ASN A 371 -7.78 -6.73 13.61
CA ASN A 371 -8.08 -5.66 12.66
C ASN A 371 -9.57 -5.29 12.65
N PHE A 372 -10.47 -6.21 12.92
CA PHE A 372 -11.90 -5.91 13.11
C PHE A 372 -12.11 -5.00 14.33
N ALA A 373 -11.44 -5.28 15.45
CA ALA A 373 -11.47 -4.41 16.63
C ALA A 373 -10.86 -3.03 16.32
N LEU A 374 -9.71 -3.00 15.65
CA LEU A 374 -9.04 -1.77 15.26
C LEU A 374 -9.90 -0.92 14.31
N TRP A 375 -10.61 -1.56 13.37
CA TRP A 375 -11.60 -0.90 12.52
C TRP A 375 -12.66 -0.19 13.36
N ALA A 376 -13.28 -0.88 14.32
CA ALA A 376 -14.32 -0.30 15.15
C ALA A 376 -13.81 0.89 15.99
N ILE A 377 -12.65 0.76 16.63
CA ILE A 377 -12.04 1.79 17.47
C ILE A 377 -11.58 3.00 16.63
N SER A 378 -11.21 2.80 15.37
CA SER A 378 -10.72 3.88 14.49
C SER A 378 -11.82 4.80 13.97
N ILE A 379 -13.09 4.36 13.94
CA ILE A 379 -14.21 5.14 13.38
C ILE A 379 -14.44 6.47 14.13
N PRO A 380 -14.59 6.52 15.46
CA PRO A 380 -14.89 7.76 16.15
C PRO A 380 -13.82 8.85 15.96
N PRO A 381 -12.50 8.60 16.14
CA PRO A 381 -11.50 9.64 15.94
C PRO A 381 -11.42 10.09 14.48
N ALA A 382 -11.50 9.18 13.50
CA ALA A 382 -11.49 9.55 12.09
C ALA A 382 -12.73 10.39 11.70
N TRP A 383 -13.91 10.05 12.22
CA TRP A 383 -15.12 10.83 12.00
C TRP A 383 -15.01 12.27 12.47
N LEU A 384 -14.31 12.51 13.61
CA LEU A 384 -14.05 13.88 14.09
C LEU A 384 -13.31 14.75 13.10
N VAL A 385 -12.43 14.16 12.28
CA VAL A 385 -11.72 14.87 11.21
C VAL A 385 -12.62 15.01 9.99
N VAL A 386 -13.22 13.93 9.51
CA VAL A 386 -14.05 13.92 8.29
C VAL A 386 -15.22 14.89 8.38
N ARG A 387 -15.88 14.99 9.54
CA ARG A 387 -17.02 15.90 9.74
C ARG A 387 -16.66 17.38 9.62
N ARG A 388 -15.36 17.74 9.80
CA ARG A 388 -14.87 19.12 9.73
C ARG A 388 -14.43 19.53 8.32
N ILE A 389 -14.32 18.60 7.38
CA ILE A 389 -13.96 18.91 5.99
C ILE A 389 -14.97 19.92 5.43
N GLY A 390 -14.45 21.00 4.82
CA GLY A 390 -15.26 22.09 4.25
C GLY A 390 -15.75 23.13 5.26
N HIS A 391 -15.37 23.04 6.55
CA HIS A 391 -15.70 24.02 7.60
C HIS A 391 -14.47 24.68 8.23
N GLY A 392 -13.32 24.74 7.51
CA GLY A 392 -12.06 25.27 8.03
C GLY A 392 -11.42 24.34 9.04
N LEU A 393 -10.64 23.35 8.55
CA LEU A 393 -9.84 22.46 9.39
C LEU A 393 -8.63 23.16 10.02
N VAL A 394 -8.31 24.36 9.53
CA VAL A 394 -7.19 25.18 9.98
C VAL A 394 -7.75 26.47 10.56
N GLY A 395 -7.25 26.83 11.74
CA GLY A 395 -7.61 28.07 12.40
C GLY A 395 -7.48 29.22 11.41
N ASP A 396 -8.62 29.84 11.12
CA ASP A 396 -8.75 31.03 10.27
C ASP A 396 -8.02 32.21 10.97
N ASN A 397 -6.68 32.22 10.84
CA ASN A 397 -5.86 33.36 11.21
C ASN A 397 -5.90 34.47 10.14
N SER A 398 -6.83 34.37 9.17
CA SER A 398 -7.14 35.41 8.21
C SER A 398 -8.46 36.09 8.56
N LYS A 399 -8.57 36.64 9.76
CA LYS A 399 -9.45 37.77 10.00
C LYS A 399 -8.57 39.01 10.07
N PRO A 400 -8.96 40.06 9.32
CA PRO A 400 -8.18 41.29 9.17
C PRO A 400 -7.93 42.02 10.47
#